data_06352a5297bec73c9b28995cd43b2409
#
_entry.id   06352a5297bec73c9b28995cd43b2409
#
_cell.length_a   1.000
_cell.length_b   1.000
_cell.length_c   1.000
_cell.angle_alpha   90.00
_cell.angle_beta   90.00
_cell.angle_gamma   90.00
#
_symmetry.space_group_name_H-M   'P 1'
#
loop_
_entity.id
_entity.type
_entity.pdbx_description
1 polymer ?
#
loop_
_entity_poly.entity_id
_entity_poly.type
_entity_poly.pdbx_seq_one_letter_code
_entity_poly.pdbx_strand_id
1 'polypeptide(L)' 'QTVAVVLTSIVLGVVIKLLDIILSYGIDMLISL' A
#
# COMPACT_ATOMS: atom_id res chain seq x y z
N GLN A 1 20.19 -12.93 -3.76
CA GLN A 1 19.58 -11.60 -3.89
C GLN A 1 19.91 -11.02 -5.24
N THR A 2 18.93 -10.97 -6.11
CA THR A 2 19.08 -10.37 -7.43
C THR A 2 18.35 -9.02 -7.45
N VAL A 3 18.80 -8.11 -8.30
CA VAL A 3 18.17 -6.79 -8.45
C VAL A 3 16.69 -6.94 -8.83
N ALA A 4 16.38 -7.91 -9.69
CA ALA A 4 15.00 -8.17 -10.10
C ALA A 4 14.11 -8.54 -8.91
N VAL A 5 14.58 -9.38 -8.02
CA VAL A 5 13.82 -9.79 -6.83
C VAL A 5 13.62 -8.63 -5.88
N VAL A 6 14.66 -7.82 -5.67
CA VAL A 6 14.58 -6.65 -4.79
C VAL A 6 13.58 -5.64 -5.34
N LEU A 7 13.64 -5.36 -6.64
CA LEU A 7 12.71 -4.41 -7.27
C LEU A 7 11.27 -4.90 -7.17
N THR A 8 11.02 -6.18 -7.44
CA THR A 8 9.69 -6.76 -7.33
C THR A 8 9.15 -6.64 -5.90
N SER A 9 9.99 -6.91 -4.91
CA SER A 9 9.61 -6.81 -3.50
C SER A 9 9.23 -5.37 -3.12
N ILE A 10 10.00 -4.39 -3.58
CA ILE A 10 9.72 -2.98 -3.33
C ILE A 10 8.40 -2.58 -3.96
N VAL A 11 8.16 -2.97 -5.21
CA VAL A 11 6.92 -2.65 -5.94
C VAL A 11 5.71 -3.23 -5.20
N LEU A 12 5.80 -4.49 -4.79
CA LEU A 12 4.71 -5.13 -4.04
C LEU A 12 4.43 -4.41 -2.72
N GLY A 13 5.48 -4.06 -1.99
CA GLY A 13 5.33 -3.34 -0.72
C GLY A 13 4.68 -1.97 -0.89
N VAL A 14 5.08 -1.24 -1.94
CA VAL A 14 4.50 0.08 -2.23
C VAL A 14 3.01 -0.05 -2.59
N VAL A 15 2.65 -1.03 -3.42
CA VAL A 15 1.26 -1.27 -3.81
C VAL A 15 0.40 -1.58 -2.59
N ILE A 16 0.85 -2.48 -1.72
CA ILE A 16 0.13 -2.83 -0.49
C ILE A 16 -0.02 -1.61 0.41
N LYS A 17 1.03 -0.81 0.55
CA LYS A 17 1.00 0.39 1.38
C LYS A 17 -0.01 1.41 0.85
N LEU A 18 -0.04 1.61 -0.46
CA LEU A 18 -0.99 2.53 -1.08
C LEU A 18 -2.44 2.08 -0.85
N LEU A 19 -2.71 0.79 -0.99
CA LEU A 19 -4.04 0.25 -0.73
C LEU A 19 -4.44 0.46 0.73
N ASP A 20 -3.52 0.25 1.66
CA ASP A 20 -3.77 0.48 3.09
C ASP A 20 -4.14 1.93 3.38
N ILE A 21 -3.42 2.88 2.80
CA ILE A 21 -3.69 4.30 2.98
C ILE A 21 -5.07 4.65 2.43
N ILE A 22 -5.40 4.18 1.24
CA ILE A 22 -6.69 4.45 0.60
C ILE A 22 -7.83 3.87 1.44
N LEU A 23 -7.69 2.65 1.92
CA LEU A 23 -8.69 2.02 2.77
C LEU A 23 -8.85 2.76 4.09
N SER A 24 -7.77 3.16 4.71
CA SER A 24 -7.80 3.91 5.96
C SER A 24 -8.51 5.25 5.79
N TYR A 25 -8.24 5.94 4.70
CA TYR A 25 -8.90 7.21 4.39
C TYR A 25 -10.39 7.02 4.16
N GLY A 26 -10.77 5.99 3.40
CA GLY A 26 -12.17 5.70 3.13
C GLY A 26 -12.96 5.39 4.39
N ILE A 27 -12.42 4.56 5.26
CA ILE A 27 -13.06 4.19 6.52
C ILE A 27 -13.17 5.39 7.45
N ASP A 28 -12.10 6.19 7.56
CA ASP A 28 -12.10 7.39 8.40
C ASP A 28 -13.14 8.40 7.93
N MET A 29 -13.29 8.55 6.63
CA MET A 29 -14.28 9.46 6.07
C MET A 29 -15.71 9.02 6.41
N LEU A 30 -15.96 7.73 6.36
CA LEU A 30 -17.27 7.18 6.72
C LEU A 30 -17.58 7.36 8.21
N ILE A 31 -16.60 7.16 9.08
CA ILE A 31 -16.77 7.31 10.52
C ILE A 31 -16.85 8.78 10.90
N SER A 32 -16.12 9.64 10.22
CA SER A 32 -16.09 11.07 10.49
C SER A 32 -17.41 11.79 10.13
N LEU A 33 -18.19 11.16 9.27
CA LEU A 33 -19.51 11.64 8.92
C LEU A 33 -20.55 11.16 9.94
#